data_d81d6bdda44334020e356fe2585f7a22
#
_entry.id   d81d6bdda44334020e356fe2585f7a22
#
_cell.length_a   1.000
_cell.length_b   1.000
_cell.length_c   1.000
_cell.angle_alpha   90.00
_cell.angle_beta   90.00
_cell.angle_gamma   90.00
#
_symmetry.space_group_name_H-M   'P 1'
#
loop_
_entity.id
_entity.type
_entity.pdbx_description
1 polymer ?
#
loop_
_entity_poly.entity_id
_entity_poly.type
_entity_poly.pdbx_seq_one_letter_code
_entity_poly.pdbx_strand_id
1 'polypeptide(L)'
;MRFQDDVPLIFNYNNVDKSKTIYVTEGPIDSLFLPNSIAVAGSDFKKIDDSIKEKAILIYDNEPRNTEILKKIDEVIDLGWSVCLWSDRRVNGLKDINDMIQSGLTALDITDIITSNTYNGLSAKLKFKEYKKK
;
A
#
# COMPACT_ATOMS: atom_id res chain seq x y z
N MET A 1 -10.87 -17.35 21.31
CA MET A 1 -11.72 -16.57 20.40
C MET A 1 -11.58 -17.10 18.97
N ARG A 2 -12.67 -17.18 18.28
CA ARG A 2 -12.67 -17.67 16.91
C ARG A 2 -12.93 -16.52 15.95
N PHE A 3 -12.11 -16.42 14.90
CA PHE A 3 -12.33 -15.47 13.82
C PHE A 3 -13.19 -16.11 12.74
N GLN A 4 -14.04 -15.32 12.12
CA GLN A 4 -14.81 -15.76 10.95
C GLN A 4 -13.91 -15.65 9.73
N ASP A 5 -13.97 -16.67 8.87
CA ASP A 5 -13.07 -16.77 7.72
C ASP A 5 -13.30 -15.65 6.69
N ASP A 6 -14.52 -15.12 6.62
CA ASP A 6 -14.89 -14.09 5.67
C ASP A 6 -14.70 -12.65 6.20
N VAL A 7 -14.22 -12.51 7.45
CA VAL A 7 -13.97 -11.20 8.05
C VAL A 7 -12.47 -10.88 7.95
N PRO A 8 -12.08 -9.82 7.21
CA PRO A 8 -10.67 -9.46 7.12
C PRO A 8 -10.14 -8.94 8.45
N LEU A 9 -8.89 -9.31 8.74
CA LEU A 9 -8.19 -8.77 9.90
C LEU A 9 -7.61 -7.41 9.51
N ILE A 10 -8.27 -6.34 9.95
CA ILE A 10 -7.83 -4.98 9.66
C ILE A 10 -7.33 -4.33 10.94
N PHE A 11 -6.03 -4.08 10.98
CA PHE A 11 -5.38 -3.46 12.13
C PHE A 11 -5.61 -1.95 12.12
N ASN A 12 -6.02 -1.41 13.24
CA ASN A 12 -6.17 0.03 13.49
C ASN A 12 -7.32 0.71 12.72
N TYR A 13 -8.24 -0.05 12.15
CA TYR A 13 -9.31 0.52 11.33
C TYR A 13 -10.17 1.56 12.05
N ASN A 14 -10.48 1.31 13.33
CA ASN A 14 -11.35 2.18 14.11
C ASN A 14 -10.68 3.49 14.55
N ASN A 15 -9.36 3.58 14.43
CA ASN A 15 -8.59 4.73 14.89
C ASN A 15 -8.20 5.70 13.79
N VAL A 16 -8.50 5.37 12.52
CA VAL A 16 -8.13 6.25 11.42
C VAL A 16 -9.14 7.37 11.23
N ASP A 17 -8.64 8.51 10.80
CA ASP A 17 -9.46 9.65 10.42
C ASP A 17 -9.85 9.47 8.94
N LYS A 18 -11.12 9.16 8.70
CA LYS A 18 -11.62 8.86 7.35
C LYS A 18 -11.76 10.10 6.47
N SER A 19 -11.54 11.29 7.02
CA SER A 19 -11.52 12.52 6.24
C SER A 19 -10.16 12.84 5.64
N LYS A 20 -9.11 12.12 6.04
CA LYS A 20 -7.74 12.32 5.59
C LYS A 20 -7.25 11.14 4.78
N THR A 21 -6.11 11.30 4.11
CA THR A 21 -5.46 10.21 3.42
C THR A 21 -5.22 9.03 4.36
N ILE A 22 -5.61 7.84 3.93
CA ILE A 22 -5.44 6.61 4.70
C ILE A 22 -4.41 5.75 3.99
N TYR A 23 -3.34 5.42 4.69
CA TYR A 23 -2.29 4.55 4.17
C TYR A 23 -2.60 3.11 4.54
N VAL A 24 -2.65 2.23 3.54
CA VAL A 24 -3.04 0.84 3.72
C VAL A 24 -1.88 -0.07 3.38
N THR A 25 -1.38 -0.81 4.37
CA THR A 25 -0.26 -1.75 4.18
C THR A 25 -0.72 -3.19 4.38
N GLU A 26 0.08 -4.14 3.92
CA GLU A 26 -0.19 -5.57 4.14
C GLU A 26 0.23 -6.00 5.54
N GLY A 27 1.29 -5.41 6.11
CA GLY A 27 1.82 -5.79 7.40
C GLY A 27 1.59 -4.76 8.49
N PRO A 28 1.18 -5.18 9.71
CA PRO A 28 0.98 -4.24 10.80
C PRO A 28 2.24 -3.45 11.17
N ILE A 29 3.41 -4.07 11.06
CA ILE A 29 4.68 -3.40 11.39
C ILE A 29 4.91 -2.21 10.46
N ASP A 30 4.68 -2.38 9.16
CA ASP A 30 4.85 -1.30 8.19
C ASP A 30 3.92 -0.12 8.49
N SER A 31 2.69 -0.41 8.93
CA SER A 31 1.72 0.64 9.24
C SER A 31 2.14 1.53 10.41
N LEU A 32 2.98 1.03 11.30
CA LEU A 32 3.43 1.80 12.46
C LEU A 32 4.29 3.00 12.07
N PHE A 33 4.87 3.01 10.89
CA PHE A 33 5.72 4.09 10.42
C PHE A 33 4.97 5.15 9.63
N LEU A 34 3.67 4.97 9.41
CA LEU A 34 2.87 5.87 8.58
C LEU A 34 1.78 6.55 9.41
N PRO A 35 1.48 7.83 9.12
CA PRO A 35 0.37 8.50 9.79
C PRO A 35 -0.96 7.97 9.25
N ASN A 36 -1.99 7.97 10.08
CA ASN A 36 -3.35 7.63 9.68
C ASN A 36 -3.42 6.36 8.81
N SER A 37 -2.88 5.25 9.35
CA SER A 37 -2.70 4.03 8.58
C SER A 37 -3.50 2.86 9.13
N ILE A 38 -3.81 1.92 8.23
CA ILE A 38 -4.37 0.61 8.58
C ILE A 38 -3.53 -0.47 7.93
N ALA A 39 -3.62 -1.68 8.47
CA ALA A 39 -2.96 -2.84 7.89
C ALA A 39 -3.98 -3.95 7.70
N VAL A 40 -3.90 -4.64 6.57
CA VAL A 40 -4.80 -5.76 6.24
C VAL A 40 -3.97 -7.03 6.34
N ALA A 41 -3.84 -7.56 7.55
CA ALA A 41 -2.97 -8.69 7.83
C ALA A 41 -3.49 -9.97 7.15
N GLY A 42 -2.63 -10.58 6.34
CA GLY A 42 -2.93 -11.85 5.69
C GLY A 42 -4.10 -11.81 4.73
N SER A 43 -4.52 -10.63 4.30
CA SER A 43 -5.73 -10.46 3.49
C SER A 43 -5.46 -9.74 2.19
N ASP A 44 -6.44 -9.86 1.31
CA ASP A 44 -6.47 -9.15 0.05
C ASP A 44 -7.06 -7.75 0.28
N PHE A 45 -6.42 -6.71 -0.26
CA PHE A 45 -6.92 -5.35 -0.16
C PHE A 45 -8.31 -5.18 -0.75
N LYS A 46 -8.73 -6.04 -1.64
CA LYS A 46 -10.10 -6.02 -2.20
C LYS A 46 -11.18 -6.22 -1.15
N LYS A 47 -10.83 -6.74 0.02
CA LYS A 47 -11.79 -6.95 1.11
C LYS A 47 -12.00 -5.71 1.96
N ILE A 48 -11.29 -4.62 1.69
CA ILE A 48 -11.48 -3.38 2.40
C ILE A 48 -12.75 -2.70 1.91
N ASP A 49 -13.45 -2.05 2.85
CA ASP A 49 -14.68 -1.34 2.54
C ASP A 49 -14.44 -0.23 1.51
N ASP A 50 -15.27 -0.19 0.47
CA ASP A 50 -15.21 0.85 -0.55
C ASP A 50 -15.42 2.26 0.00
N SER A 51 -15.97 2.40 1.20
CA SER A 51 -16.23 3.71 1.80
C SER A 51 -14.98 4.54 1.98
N ILE A 52 -13.79 3.91 2.07
CA ILE A 52 -12.53 4.64 2.23
C ILE A 52 -11.73 4.74 0.93
N LYS A 53 -12.26 4.22 -0.17
CA LYS A 53 -11.50 4.13 -1.43
C LYS A 53 -10.94 5.47 -1.90
N GLU A 54 -11.70 6.54 -1.80
CA GLU A 54 -11.27 7.86 -2.27
C GLU A 54 -10.07 8.40 -1.49
N LYS A 55 -9.93 8.02 -0.23
CA LYS A 55 -8.86 8.51 0.65
C LYS A 55 -7.74 7.51 0.81
N ALA A 56 -7.91 6.26 0.39
CA ALA A 56 -6.94 5.21 0.64
C ALA A 56 -5.86 5.17 -0.44
N ILE A 57 -4.63 4.91 0.02
CA ILE A 57 -3.52 4.57 -0.85
C ILE A 57 -3.10 3.16 -0.47
N LEU A 58 -3.19 2.23 -1.41
CA LEU A 58 -2.77 0.85 -1.19
C LEU A 58 -1.26 0.74 -1.41
N ILE A 59 -0.57 0.15 -0.43
CA ILE A 59 0.87 0.08 -0.41
C ILE A 59 1.30 -1.38 -0.33
N TYR A 60 1.78 -1.89 -1.45
CA TYR A 60 2.32 -3.25 -1.53
C TYR A 60 3.83 -3.21 -1.30
N ASP A 61 4.40 -4.35 -0.95
CA ASP A 61 5.85 -4.48 -0.90
C ASP A 61 6.46 -4.11 -2.25
N ASN A 62 7.66 -3.52 -2.21
CA ASN A 62 8.37 -3.09 -3.41
C ASN A 62 9.08 -4.29 -4.05
N GLU A 63 8.30 -5.12 -4.75
CA GLU A 63 8.80 -6.33 -5.39
C GLU A 63 8.32 -6.39 -6.84
N PRO A 64 8.96 -5.63 -7.75
CA PRO A 64 8.49 -5.51 -9.13
C PRO A 64 8.60 -6.80 -9.94
N ARG A 65 9.27 -7.83 -9.41
CA ARG A 65 9.37 -9.13 -10.07
C ARG A 65 8.50 -10.21 -9.44
N ASN A 66 7.76 -9.88 -8.39
CA ASN A 66 6.87 -10.83 -7.74
C ASN A 66 5.54 -10.87 -8.48
N THR A 67 5.28 -11.96 -9.19
CA THR A 67 4.10 -12.09 -10.05
C THR A 67 2.79 -12.02 -9.27
N GLU A 68 2.76 -12.54 -8.04
CA GLU A 68 1.54 -12.47 -7.24
C GLU A 68 1.21 -11.05 -6.80
N ILE A 69 2.23 -10.29 -6.39
CA ILE A 69 2.04 -8.89 -6.03
C ILE A 69 1.62 -8.08 -7.26
N LEU A 70 2.26 -8.31 -8.41
CA LEU A 70 1.89 -7.62 -9.64
C LEU A 70 0.44 -7.89 -10.03
N LYS A 71 -0.02 -9.12 -9.85
CA LYS A 71 -1.40 -9.48 -10.14
C LYS A 71 -2.37 -8.74 -9.22
N LYS A 72 -2.07 -8.66 -7.94
CA LYS A 72 -2.90 -7.94 -6.97
C LYS A 72 -2.96 -6.44 -7.30
N ILE A 73 -1.83 -5.85 -7.66
CA ILE A 73 -1.77 -4.43 -8.02
C ILE A 73 -2.65 -4.17 -9.25
N ASP A 74 -2.53 -5.01 -10.27
CA ASP A 74 -3.33 -4.87 -11.49
C ASP A 74 -4.83 -4.93 -11.19
N GLU A 75 -5.24 -5.87 -10.33
CA GLU A 75 -6.63 -6.00 -9.94
C GLU A 75 -7.18 -4.77 -9.24
N VAL A 76 -6.43 -4.20 -8.29
CA VAL A 76 -6.92 -3.04 -7.54
C VAL A 76 -6.91 -1.78 -8.40
N ILE A 77 -6.00 -1.67 -9.35
CA ILE A 77 -6.03 -0.58 -10.33
C ILE A 77 -7.31 -0.64 -11.15
N ASP A 78 -7.69 -1.82 -11.62
CA ASP A 78 -8.92 -2.01 -12.38
C ASP A 78 -10.16 -1.70 -11.56
N LEU A 79 -10.10 -1.89 -10.25
CA LEU A 79 -11.20 -1.58 -9.33
C LEU A 79 -11.27 -0.11 -8.94
N GLY A 80 -10.32 0.71 -9.39
CA GLY A 80 -10.33 2.15 -9.15
C GLY A 80 -9.61 2.63 -7.91
N TRP A 81 -8.83 1.77 -7.25
CA TRP A 81 -8.05 2.16 -6.07
C TRP A 81 -6.81 2.95 -6.46
N SER A 82 -6.40 3.87 -5.59
CA SER A 82 -5.09 4.50 -5.69
C SER A 82 -4.04 3.58 -5.10
N VAL A 83 -2.89 3.50 -5.75
CA VAL A 83 -1.82 2.58 -5.35
C VAL A 83 -0.47 3.28 -5.44
N CYS A 84 0.41 2.95 -4.49
CA CYS A 84 1.79 3.40 -4.53
C CYS A 84 2.59 2.46 -5.44
N LEU A 85 3.21 3.03 -6.47
CA LEU A 85 4.11 2.31 -7.36
C LEU A 85 5.52 2.85 -7.13
N TRP A 86 6.30 2.13 -6.33
CA TRP A 86 7.61 2.59 -5.88
C TRP A 86 8.54 2.87 -7.07
N SER A 87 8.98 4.11 -7.23
CA SER A 87 9.89 4.49 -8.30
C SER A 87 10.98 5.46 -7.88
N ASP A 88 11.07 5.78 -6.61
CA ASP A 88 12.12 6.65 -6.06
C ASP A 88 13.43 5.85 -5.94
N ARG A 89 14.55 6.49 -6.31
CA ARG A 89 15.86 5.85 -6.26
C ARG A 89 16.27 5.40 -4.85
N ARG A 90 15.81 6.13 -3.84
CA ARG A 90 16.16 5.84 -2.44
C ARG A 90 15.61 4.51 -1.96
N VAL A 91 14.60 3.96 -2.63
CA VAL A 91 13.99 2.69 -2.23
C VAL A 91 14.30 1.54 -3.18
N ASN A 92 15.16 1.75 -4.16
CA ASN A 92 15.56 0.68 -5.07
C ASN A 92 16.23 -0.46 -4.28
N GLY A 93 15.73 -1.67 -4.48
CA GLY A 93 16.26 -2.86 -3.79
C GLY A 93 15.75 -3.03 -2.37
N LEU A 94 14.95 -2.12 -1.85
CA LEU A 94 14.34 -2.22 -0.52
C LEU A 94 12.92 -2.74 -0.67
N LYS A 95 12.65 -3.84 0.01
CA LYS A 95 11.42 -4.61 -0.20
C LYS A 95 10.19 -3.99 0.47
N ASP A 96 10.32 -3.55 1.71
CA ASP A 96 9.18 -3.06 2.49
C ASP A 96 9.58 -1.82 3.30
N ILE A 97 8.59 -1.23 3.96
CA ILE A 97 8.80 0.00 4.73
C ILE A 97 9.79 -0.22 5.87
N ASN A 98 9.73 -1.38 6.51
CA ASN A 98 10.69 -1.69 7.58
C ASN A 98 12.13 -1.68 7.06
N ASP A 99 12.38 -2.27 5.88
CA ASP A 99 13.70 -2.23 5.24
C ASP A 99 14.14 -0.79 4.95
N MET A 100 13.20 0.04 4.52
CA MET A 100 13.48 1.45 4.22
C MET A 100 13.88 2.22 5.46
N ILE A 101 13.19 2.01 6.57
CA ILE A 101 13.54 2.61 7.86
C ILE A 101 14.94 2.15 8.29
N GLN A 102 15.24 0.87 8.16
CA GLN A 102 16.53 0.33 8.54
C GLN A 102 17.67 0.85 7.65
N SER A 103 17.34 1.25 6.42
CA SER A 103 18.34 1.85 5.52
C SER A 103 18.69 3.29 5.87
N GLY A 104 17.92 3.92 6.75
CA GLY A 104 18.16 5.29 7.18
C GLY A 104 17.12 6.31 6.77
N LEU A 105 16.08 5.89 6.01
CA LEU A 105 15.00 6.80 5.66
C LEU A 105 14.12 7.05 6.89
N THR A 106 13.65 8.27 7.04
CA THR A 106 12.71 8.62 8.11
C THR A 106 11.28 8.28 7.68
N ALA A 107 10.37 8.22 8.66
CA ALA A 107 8.96 8.04 8.36
C ALA A 107 8.44 9.16 7.44
N LEU A 108 8.92 10.38 7.64
CA LEU A 108 8.54 11.51 6.79
C LEU A 108 9.04 11.33 5.36
N ASP A 109 10.28 10.87 5.19
CA ASP A 109 10.83 10.57 3.86
C ASP A 109 9.96 9.55 3.14
N ILE A 110 9.58 8.49 3.83
CA ILE A 110 8.79 7.41 3.24
C ILE A 110 7.39 7.91 2.87
N THR A 111 6.77 8.71 3.72
CA THR A 111 5.46 9.29 3.43
C THR A 111 5.53 10.18 2.17
N ASP A 112 6.58 10.98 2.03
CA ASP A 112 6.78 11.81 0.84
C ASP A 112 6.97 10.95 -0.41
N ILE A 113 7.74 9.87 -0.31
CA ILE A 113 7.94 8.96 -1.44
C ILE A 113 6.63 8.32 -1.85
N ILE A 114 5.83 7.86 -0.89
CA ILE A 114 4.54 7.24 -1.17
C ILE A 114 3.61 8.23 -1.87
N THR A 115 3.45 9.43 -1.34
CA THR A 115 2.54 10.41 -1.92
C THR A 115 2.99 10.85 -3.31
N SER A 116 4.30 10.94 -3.53
CA SER A 116 4.85 11.30 -4.85
C SER A 116 4.72 10.19 -5.88
N ASN A 117 4.49 8.95 -5.44
CA ASN A 117 4.41 7.79 -6.32
C ASN A 117 3.04 7.11 -6.26
N THR A 118 2.01 7.85 -5.90
CA THR A 118 0.64 7.36 -5.85
C THR A 118 -0.07 7.67 -7.16
N TYR A 119 -0.68 6.64 -7.75
CA TYR A 119 -1.35 6.75 -9.04
C TYR A 119 -2.71 6.09 -8.98
N ASN A 120 -3.60 6.52 -9.89
CA ASN A 120 -4.97 6.02 -9.97
C ASN A 120 -5.39 5.98 -11.43
N GLY A 121 -6.29 5.07 -11.79
CA GLY A 121 -6.88 4.99 -13.12
C GLY A 121 -5.87 4.78 -14.23
N LEU A 122 -5.99 5.54 -15.31
CA LEU A 122 -5.13 5.39 -16.48
C LEU A 122 -3.66 5.67 -16.15
N SER A 123 -3.39 6.68 -15.32
CA SER A 123 -2.00 6.97 -14.93
C SER A 123 -1.39 5.82 -14.16
N ALA A 124 -2.18 5.13 -13.33
CA ALA A 124 -1.72 3.94 -12.62
C ALA A 124 -1.37 2.81 -13.59
N LYS A 125 -2.20 2.61 -14.62
CA LYS A 125 -1.93 1.58 -15.62
C LYS A 125 -0.62 1.83 -16.37
N LEU A 126 -0.37 3.08 -16.73
CA LEU A 126 0.85 3.45 -17.44
C LEU A 126 2.09 3.28 -16.56
N LYS A 127 2.02 3.75 -15.31
CA LYS A 127 3.12 3.61 -14.35
C LYS A 127 3.36 2.16 -13.96
N PHE A 128 2.31 1.36 -13.89
CA PHE A 128 2.43 -0.06 -13.60
C PHE A 128 3.26 -0.79 -14.66
N LYS A 129 3.09 -0.44 -15.93
CA LYS A 129 3.92 -1.00 -17.01
C LYS A 129 5.39 -0.69 -16.81
N GLU A 130 5.73 0.52 -16.38
CA GLU A 130 7.11 0.89 -16.09
C GLU A 130 7.63 0.14 -14.87
N TYR A 131 6.81 0.03 -13.83
CA TYR A 131 7.18 -0.66 -12.60
C TYR A 131 7.55 -2.12 -12.85
N LYS A 132 6.76 -2.82 -13.67
CA LYS A 132 7.00 -4.23 -13.98
C LYS A 132 8.32 -4.48 -14.71
N LYS A 133 8.86 -3.46 -15.35
CA LYS A 133 10.13 -3.59 -16.11
C LYS A 133 11.36 -3.52 -15.22
N LYS A 134 11.19 -3.17 -13.97
CA LYS A 134 12.30 -3.12 -13.03
C LYS A 134 12.73 -4.54 -12.66
#